data_c99792255f7c02851a6b2b663a628b3a
#
_entry.id   c99792255f7c02851a6b2b663a628b3a
#
_cell.length_a   1.000
_cell.length_b   1.000
_cell.length_c   1.000
_cell.angle_alpha   90.00
_cell.angle_beta   90.00
_cell.angle_gamma   90.00
#
_symmetry.space_group_name_H-M   'P 1'
#
loop_
_entity.id
_entity.type
_entity.pdbx_description
1 polymer ?
#
loop_
_entity_poly.entity_id
_entity_poly.type
_entity_poly.pdbx_seq_one_letter_code
_entity_poly.pdbx_strand_id
1 'polypeptide(L)'
;TQFQALAYKELLPAGGPVRTRVMGKLDDVKQAQADRVKEFMNYQLMCEMTEYEPEFDQMLFNLPLAGSTFKKVYYDETIARCVSKFVPAEDLIVPYTASSLEEAETIIHVLKMSENDLRKNQVSGFYSDVDLGTPSYKESEVQEKKNDLEGTSTTNKDEIYTLLECHVNLDLEGFEETDEDGEPTGIKLPYIVTIE
;
A
#
# COMPACT_ATOMS: atom_id res chain seq x y z
N THR A 1 -5.23 -19.04 11.53
CA THR A 1 -5.81 -18.82 12.85
C THR A 1 -4.83 -19.10 13.99
N GLN A 2 -4.28 -20.33 14.18
CA GLN A 2 -3.29 -20.58 15.25
C GLN A 2 -1.96 -19.82 14.96
N PHE A 3 -1.48 -19.85 13.73
CA PHE A 3 -0.33 -19.06 13.28
C PHE A 3 -0.53 -17.58 13.57
N GLN A 4 -1.65 -17.00 13.11
CA GLN A 4 -2.01 -15.60 13.35
C GLN A 4 -1.96 -15.23 14.84
N ALA A 5 -2.61 -16.02 15.71
CA ALA A 5 -2.67 -15.74 17.14
C ALA A 5 -1.29 -15.78 17.83
N LEU A 6 -0.40 -16.68 17.38
CA LEU A 6 0.95 -16.78 17.91
C LEU A 6 1.84 -15.64 17.38
N ALA A 7 1.81 -15.41 16.06
CA ALA A 7 2.60 -14.39 15.42
C ALA A 7 2.21 -12.98 15.88
N TYR A 8 0.91 -12.72 16.06
CA TYR A 8 0.41 -11.43 16.53
C TYR A 8 1.02 -11.03 17.88
N LYS A 9 1.03 -11.93 18.84
CA LYS A 9 1.60 -11.65 20.18
C LYS A 9 3.08 -11.36 20.17
N GLU A 10 3.82 -12.04 19.27
CA GLU A 10 5.27 -11.88 19.15
C GLU A 10 5.65 -10.59 18.41
N LEU A 11 4.89 -10.24 17.38
CA LEU A 11 5.17 -9.11 16.51
C LEU A 11 4.59 -7.79 17.01
N LEU A 12 3.46 -7.84 17.72
CA LEU A 12 2.78 -6.68 18.33
C LEU A 12 2.68 -6.85 19.86
N PRO A 13 3.80 -6.76 20.59
CA PRO A 13 3.75 -6.83 22.06
C PRO A 13 3.06 -5.58 22.62
N ALA A 14 2.48 -5.70 23.82
CA ALA A 14 1.73 -4.64 24.49
C ALA A 14 2.49 -3.30 24.67
N GLY A 15 3.83 -3.35 24.65
CA GLY A 15 4.68 -2.15 24.71
C GLY A 15 5.00 -1.52 23.33
N GLY A 16 4.37 -2.00 22.28
CA GLY A 16 4.60 -1.61 20.89
C GLY A 16 5.75 -2.37 20.21
N PRO A 17 5.72 -2.44 18.85
CA PRO A 17 6.67 -3.24 18.07
C PRO A 17 8.06 -2.60 17.94
N VAL A 18 8.19 -1.30 18.18
CA VAL A 18 9.44 -0.58 17.95
C VAL A 18 10.39 -0.72 19.13
N ARG A 19 11.61 -1.11 18.82
CA ARG A 19 12.75 -1.13 19.76
C ARG A 19 13.89 -0.33 19.16
N THR A 20 14.54 0.49 19.98
CA THR A 20 15.69 1.30 19.57
C THR A 20 16.97 0.71 20.12
N ARG A 21 18.06 0.88 19.37
CA ARG A 21 19.41 0.51 19.78
C ARG A 21 20.38 1.61 19.41
N VAL A 22 21.14 2.08 20.39
CA VAL A 22 22.21 3.06 20.16
C VAL A 22 23.40 2.34 19.50
N MET A 23 23.83 2.86 18.35
CA MET A 23 25.03 2.36 17.65
C MET A 23 26.24 3.19 18.07
N GLY A 24 27.36 2.51 18.34
CA GLY A 24 28.62 3.14 18.75
C GLY A 24 28.73 3.33 20.26
N LYS A 25 29.45 4.39 20.68
CA LYS A 25 29.68 4.66 22.09
C LYS A 25 28.40 5.11 22.79
N LEU A 26 28.04 4.37 23.84
CA LEU A 26 26.89 4.70 24.68
C LEU A 26 27.13 6.01 25.43
N ASP A 27 26.16 6.91 25.44
CA ASP A 27 26.12 8.16 26.16
C ASP A 27 24.69 8.35 26.66
N ASP A 28 24.52 8.91 27.85
CA ASP A 28 23.21 9.10 28.49
C ASP A 28 22.28 9.97 27.63
N VAL A 29 22.85 10.96 26.93
CA VAL A 29 22.08 11.82 25.99
C VAL A 29 21.53 11.02 24.82
N LYS A 30 22.35 10.17 24.22
CA LYS A 30 21.93 9.31 23.10
C LYS A 30 20.92 8.27 23.54
N GLN A 31 21.09 7.72 24.75
CA GLN A 31 20.10 6.80 25.30
C GLN A 31 18.75 7.47 25.50
N ALA A 32 18.72 8.66 26.09
CA ALA A 32 17.50 9.43 26.28
C ALA A 32 16.84 9.83 24.94
N GLN A 33 17.63 10.08 23.90
CA GLN A 33 17.10 10.31 22.53
C GLN A 33 16.50 9.04 21.95
N ALA A 34 17.18 7.91 22.11
CA ALA A 34 16.68 6.61 21.61
C ALA A 34 15.35 6.23 22.29
N ASP A 35 15.22 6.46 23.58
CA ASP A 35 13.98 6.19 24.32
C ASP A 35 12.82 7.08 23.83
N ARG A 36 13.07 8.39 23.61
CA ARG A 36 12.05 9.29 23.03
C ARG A 36 11.62 8.87 21.63
N VAL A 37 12.57 8.47 20.77
CA VAL A 37 12.25 7.98 19.41
C VAL A 37 11.40 6.71 19.49
N LYS A 38 11.76 5.76 20.35
CA LYS A 38 10.99 4.55 20.59
C LYS A 38 9.56 4.85 21.02
N GLU A 39 9.38 5.71 22.01
CA GLU A 39 8.06 6.08 22.52
C GLU A 39 7.23 6.77 21.45
N PHE A 40 7.81 7.72 20.72
CA PHE A 40 7.12 8.43 19.65
C PHE A 40 6.70 7.52 18.49
N MET A 41 7.59 6.64 18.04
CA MET A 41 7.25 5.70 16.95
C MET A 41 6.19 4.68 17.38
N ASN A 42 6.25 4.19 18.61
CA ASN A 42 5.19 3.32 19.12
C ASN A 42 3.85 4.05 19.26
N TYR A 43 3.87 5.31 19.69
CA TYR A 43 2.68 6.15 19.73
C TYR A 43 2.07 6.34 18.32
N GLN A 44 2.89 6.66 17.32
CA GLN A 44 2.42 6.79 15.94
C GLN A 44 1.76 5.48 15.45
N LEU A 45 2.43 4.34 15.63
CA LEU A 45 1.94 3.05 15.13
C LEU A 45 0.69 2.54 15.86
N MET A 46 0.62 2.72 17.19
CA MET A 46 -0.42 2.10 18.00
C MET A 46 -1.58 3.04 18.33
N CYS A 47 -1.38 4.36 18.20
CA CYS A 47 -2.40 5.36 18.58
C CYS A 47 -2.85 6.23 17.41
N GLU A 48 -1.91 6.74 16.58
CA GLU A 48 -2.26 7.61 15.46
C GLU A 48 -2.71 6.81 14.24
N MET A 49 -2.01 5.71 13.93
CA MET A 49 -2.32 4.82 12.80
C MET A 49 -3.35 3.77 13.23
N THR A 50 -4.61 4.18 13.36
CA THR A 50 -5.69 3.31 13.84
C THR A 50 -5.94 2.08 12.96
N GLU A 51 -5.53 2.14 11.69
CA GLU A 51 -5.58 1.03 10.73
C GLU A 51 -4.42 0.04 10.90
N TYR A 52 -3.32 0.42 11.57
CA TYR A 52 -2.11 -0.39 11.61
C TYR A 52 -2.34 -1.80 12.17
N GLU A 53 -3.01 -1.87 13.31
CA GLU A 53 -3.27 -3.13 14.01
C GLU A 53 -4.24 -4.04 13.24
N PRO A 54 -5.45 -3.61 12.81
CA PRO A 54 -6.37 -4.45 12.05
C PRO A 54 -5.80 -4.86 10.68
N GLU A 55 -5.11 -4.00 9.97
CA GLU A 55 -4.46 -4.32 8.70
C GLU A 55 -3.33 -5.33 8.87
N PHE A 56 -2.60 -5.23 9.98
CA PHE A 56 -1.55 -6.20 10.31
C PHE A 56 -2.13 -7.57 10.68
N ASP A 57 -3.24 -7.61 11.40
CA ASP A 57 -3.95 -8.84 11.73
C ASP A 57 -4.46 -9.55 10.47
N GLN A 58 -5.05 -8.82 9.52
CA GLN A 58 -5.44 -9.34 8.21
C GLN A 58 -4.24 -9.90 7.44
N MET A 59 -3.12 -9.19 7.45
CA MET A 59 -1.89 -9.66 6.81
C MET A 59 -1.42 -10.99 7.39
N LEU A 60 -1.42 -11.14 8.71
CA LEU A 60 -1.02 -12.39 9.38
C LEU A 60 -2.01 -13.54 9.12
N PHE A 61 -3.29 -13.23 8.93
CA PHE A 61 -4.28 -14.24 8.56
C PHE A 61 -4.07 -14.74 7.13
N ASN A 62 -3.81 -13.84 6.19
CA ASN A 62 -3.66 -14.16 4.77
C ASN A 62 -2.30 -14.81 4.44
N LEU A 63 -1.24 -14.49 5.18
CA LEU A 63 0.10 -14.97 4.92
C LEU A 63 0.21 -16.50 4.77
N PRO A 64 -0.31 -17.33 5.67
CA PRO A 64 -0.23 -18.78 5.51
C PRO A 64 -1.16 -19.34 4.42
N LEU A 65 -2.17 -18.59 3.98
CA LEU A 65 -3.09 -18.99 2.91
C LEU A 65 -2.50 -18.70 1.53
N ALA A 66 -2.01 -17.49 1.32
CA ALA A 66 -1.50 -17.01 0.04
C ALA A 66 -0.01 -17.29 -0.15
N GLY A 67 0.74 -17.58 0.94
CA GLY A 67 2.19 -17.76 0.91
C GLY A 67 2.99 -16.46 0.89
N SER A 68 2.39 -15.36 0.44
CA SER A 68 2.97 -14.01 0.44
C SER A 68 1.90 -12.96 0.71
N THR A 69 2.31 -11.88 1.36
CA THR A 69 1.46 -10.71 1.62
C THR A 69 2.32 -9.46 1.55
N PHE A 70 1.70 -8.34 1.24
CA PHE A 70 2.39 -7.08 1.04
C PHE A 70 1.81 -6.01 1.95
N LYS A 71 2.60 -4.98 2.19
CA LYS A 71 2.20 -3.82 2.98
C LYS A 71 2.60 -2.55 2.24
N LYS A 72 1.63 -1.67 2.03
CA LYS A 72 1.85 -0.35 1.44
C LYS A 72 1.91 0.68 2.55
N VAL A 73 3.03 1.40 2.64
CA VAL A 73 3.22 2.48 3.60
C VAL A 73 3.43 3.78 2.82
N TYR A 74 2.64 4.79 3.11
CA TYR A 74 2.72 6.08 2.45
C TYR A 74 2.24 7.20 3.39
N TYR A 75 2.56 8.43 3.03
CA TYR A 75 2.01 9.60 3.69
C TYR A 75 0.73 10.03 2.97
N ASP A 76 -0.37 10.14 3.69
CA ASP A 76 -1.64 10.60 3.17
C ASP A 76 -1.81 12.07 3.51
N GLU A 77 -1.78 12.92 2.48
CA GLU A 77 -1.88 14.37 2.64
C GLU A 77 -3.27 14.81 3.13
N THR A 78 -4.31 14.05 2.83
CA THR A 78 -5.70 14.36 3.20
C THR A 78 -5.88 14.31 4.71
N ILE A 79 -5.26 13.32 5.36
CA ILE A 79 -5.33 13.11 6.80
C ILE A 79 -4.03 13.53 7.52
N ALA A 80 -3.06 14.04 6.76
CA ALA A 80 -1.77 14.57 7.23
C ALA A 80 -0.99 13.63 8.14
N ARG A 81 -0.99 12.31 7.84
CA ARG A 81 -0.24 11.28 8.60
C ARG A 81 0.20 10.11 7.71
N CYS A 82 1.13 9.33 8.23
CA CYS A 82 1.49 8.05 7.62
C CYS A 82 0.35 7.04 7.75
N VAL A 83 0.19 6.24 6.70
CA VAL A 83 -0.81 5.16 6.59
C VAL A 83 -0.11 3.87 6.23
N SER A 84 -0.58 2.78 6.79
CA SER A 84 -0.05 1.45 6.51
C SER A 84 -1.19 0.50 6.20
N LYS A 85 -1.32 0.10 4.93
CA LYS A 85 -2.39 -0.79 4.45
C LYS A 85 -1.84 -2.15 4.06
N PHE A 86 -2.61 -3.17 4.34
CA PHE A 86 -2.39 -4.51 3.82
C PHE A 86 -2.77 -4.57 2.33
N VAL A 87 -1.94 -5.23 1.53
CA VAL A 87 -2.20 -5.50 0.12
C VAL A 87 -2.15 -7.00 -0.07
N PRO A 88 -3.27 -7.64 -0.42
CA PRO A 88 -3.29 -9.06 -0.74
C PRO A 88 -2.47 -9.35 -2.00
N ALA A 89 -1.91 -10.57 -2.06
CA ALA A 89 -1.07 -10.96 -3.20
C ALA A 89 -1.83 -10.93 -4.55
N GLU A 90 -3.13 -11.11 -4.54
CA GLU A 90 -4.00 -11.05 -5.71
C GLU A 90 -4.17 -9.63 -6.29
N ASP A 91 -4.01 -8.59 -5.47
CA ASP A 91 -4.12 -7.20 -5.88
C ASP A 91 -2.76 -6.57 -6.24
N LEU A 92 -1.67 -7.37 -6.23
CA LEU A 92 -0.34 -6.91 -6.62
C LEU A 92 0.16 -7.68 -7.84
N ILE A 93 0.41 -6.97 -8.92
CA ILE A 93 0.92 -7.52 -10.18
C ILE A 93 2.38 -7.12 -10.32
N VAL A 94 3.24 -8.12 -10.47
CA VAL A 94 4.68 -7.96 -10.70
C VAL A 94 5.13 -8.81 -11.88
N PRO A 95 6.22 -8.45 -12.58
CA PRO A 95 6.76 -9.27 -13.65
C PRO A 95 7.16 -10.67 -13.15
N TYR A 96 6.87 -11.70 -13.93
CA TYR A 96 7.20 -13.09 -13.59
C TYR A 96 8.70 -13.32 -13.34
N THR A 97 9.54 -12.52 -13.98
CA THR A 97 11.01 -12.59 -13.89
C THR A 97 11.59 -11.88 -12.68
N ALA A 98 10.79 -11.12 -11.93
CA ALA A 98 11.27 -10.36 -10.78
C ALA A 98 11.58 -11.31 -9.60
N SER A 99 12.79 -11.23 -9.07
CA SER A 99 13.22 -11.98 -7.88
C SER A 99 12.81 -11.28 -6.58
N SER A 100 12.67 -9.96 -6.63
CA SER A 100 12.24 -9.11 -5.51
C SER A 100 11.44 -7.90 -6.01
N LEU A 101 10.74 -7.21 -5.12
CA LEU A 101 10.05 -5.96 -5.48
C LEU A 101 11.04 -4.84 -5.85
N GLU A 102 12.23 -4.84 -5.28
CA GLU A 102 13.27 -3.84 -5.55
C GLU A 102 13.84 -3.95 -6.97
N GLU A 103 13.87 -5.18 -7.53
CA GLU A 103 14.35 -5.44 -8.88
C GLU A 103 13.24 -5.38 -9.95
N ALA A 104 11.98 -5.27 -9.51
CA ALA A 104 10.86 -5.22 -10.42
C ALA A 104 10.80 -3.85 -11.11
N GLU A 105 10.94 -3.83 -12.44
CA GLU A 105 10.80 -2.61 -13.24
C GLU A 105 9.40 -2.03 -13.22
N THR A 106 8.40 -2.88 -12.96
CA THR A 106 6.99 -2.51 -12.93
C THR A 106 6.30 -3.20 -11.79
N ILE A 107 5.62 -2.44 -10.94
CA ILE A 107 4.76 -2.96 -9.88
C ILE A 107 3.40 -2.29 -10.06
N ILE A 108 2.35 -3.09 -10.15
CA ILE A 108 0.99 -2.57 -10.30
C ILE A 108 0.15 -3.00 -9.10
N HIS A 109 -0.45 -2.04 -8.43
CA HIS A 109 -1.41 -2.26 -7.36
C HIS A 109 -2.82 -2.03 -7.89
N VAL A 110 -3.64 -3.06 -7.81
CA VAL A 110 -5.05 -3.01 -8.22
C VAL A 110 -5.87 -2.42 -7.08
N LEU A 111 -6.48 -1.28 -7.33
CA LEU A 111 -7.31 -0.56 -6.37
C LEU A 111 -8.79 -0.66 -6.77
N LYS A 112 -9.66 -0.83 -5.78
CA LYS A 112 -11.11 -0.78 -5.97
C LYS A 112 -11.62 0.49 -5.27
N MET A 113 -12.25 1.37 -6.01
CA MET A 113 -12.67 2.67 -5.50
C MET A 113 -14.10 2.99 -5.92
N SER A 114 -14.87 3.59 -5.01
CA SER A 114 -16.22 4.09 -5.33
C SER A 114 -16.12 5.34 -6.19
N GLU A 115 -17.17 5.63 -7.00
CA GLU A 115 -17.23 6.87 -7.78
C GLU A 115 -17.06 8.11 -6.89
N ASN A 116 -17.70 8.12 -5.73
CA ASN A 116 -17.62 9.24 -4.81
C ASN A 116 -16.19 9.52 -4.31
N ASP A 117 -15.42 8.48 -4.02
CA ASP A 117 -14.03 8.65 -3.55
C ASP A 117 -13.10 9.04 -4.70
N LEU A 118 -13.37 8.54 -5.90
CA LEU A 118 -12.70 9.00 -7.12
C LEU A 118 -12.92 10.49 -7.36
N ARG A 119 -14.19 10.95 -7.31
CA ARG A 119 -14.54 12.36 -7.46
C ARG A 119 -13.92 13.24 -6.38
N LYS A 120 -13.86 12.78 -5.12
CA LYS A 120 -13.14 13.50 -4.06
C LYS A 120 -11.67 13.70 -4.40
N ASN A 121 -11.00 12.65 -4.92
CA ASN A 121 -9.60 12.72 -5.31
C ASN A 121 -9.37 13.62 -6.54
N GLN A 122 -10.31 13.67 -7.48
CA GLN A 122 -10.27 14.64 -8.58
C GLN A 122 -10.43 16.08 -8.08
N VAL A 123 -11.42 16.34 -7.22
CA VAL A 123 -11.66 17.67 -6.65
C VAL A 123 -10.50 18.15 -5.77
N SER A 124 -9.84 17.23 -5.05
CA SER A 124 -8.65 17.58 -4.26
C SER A 124 -7.39 17.82 -5.12
N GLY A 125 -7.45 17.50 -6.42
CA GLY A 125 -6.31 17.63 -7.34
C GLY A 125 -5.29 16.48 -7.24
N PHE A 126 -5.62 15.42 -6.51
CA PHE A 126 -4.77 14.22 -6.43
C PHE A 126 -4.81 13.41 -7.73
N TYR A 127 -6.00 13.26 -8.31
CA TYR A 127 -6.18 12.73 -9.66
C TYR A 127 -6.55 13.86 -10.65
N SER A 128 -6.19 13.66 -11.91
CA SER A 128 -6.60 14.56 -12.98
C SER A 128 -8.13 14.55 -13.14
N ASP A 129 -8.71 15.70 -13.47
CA ASP A 129 -10.15 15.82 -13.75
C ASP A 129 -10.43 15.30 -15.16
N VAL A 130 -10.70 14.00 -15.24
CA VAL A 130 -11.05 13.28 -16.46
C VAL A 130 -12.45 12.70 -16.33
N ASP A 131 -13.13 12.51 -17.45
CA ASP A 131 -14.41 11.80 -17.47
C ASP A 131 -14.18 10.34 -17.08
N LEU A 132 -14.90 9.90 -16.05
CA LEU A 132 -14.89 8.51 -15.62
C LEU A 132 -15.66 7.66 -16.63
N GLY A 133 -15.09 6.54 -17.02
CA GLY A 133 -15.75 5.55 -17.86
C GLY A 133 -16.93 4.86 -17.15
N THR A 134 -17.31 3.70 -17.63
CA THR A 134 -18.29 2.85 -16.95
C THR A 134 -17.60 2.01 -15.88
N PRO A 135 -18.19 1.87 -14.67
CA PRO A 135 -17.62 1.03 -13.63
C PRO A 135 -17.22 -0.35 -14.14
N SER A 136 -15.97 -0.70 -13.97
CA SER A 136 -15.35 -1.87 -14.60
C SER A 136 -15.20 -3.07 -13.66
N TYR A 137 -15.57 -2.90 -12.37
CA TYR A 137 -15.43 -3.99 -11.40
C TYR A 137 -16.34 -5.17 -11.75
N LYS A 138 -15.71 -6.32 -11.98
CA LYS A 138 -16.37 -7.62 -12.05
C LYS A 138 -15.86 -8.49 -10.91
N GLU A 139 -16.79 -9.13 -10.22
CA GLU A 139 -16.39 -10.14 -9.23
C GLU A 139 -15.57 -11.25 -9.92
N SER A 140 -14.54 -11.72 -9.22
CA SER A 140 -13.81 -12.89 -9.70
C SER A 140 -14.68 -14.14 -9.61
N GLU A 141 -14.46 -15.13 -10.49
CA GLU A 141 -15.19 -16.41 -10.46
C GLU A 141 -15.10 -17.10 -9.09
N VAL A 142 -14.02 -16.88 -8.36
CA VAL A 142 -13.81 -17.42 -7.01
C VAL A 142 -14.76 -16.74 -6.03
N GLN A 143 -14.90 -15.43 -6.13
CA GLN A 143 -15.80 -14.65 -5.27
C GLN A 143 -17.26 -14.97 -5.57
N GLU A 144 -17.64 -15.10 -6.85
CA GLU A 144 -18.98 -15.53 -7.25
C GLU A 144 -19.33 -16.90 -6.66
N LYS A 145 -18.42 -17.89 -6.80
CA LYS A 145 -18.62 -19.22 -6.21
C LYS A 145 -18.72 -19.20 -4.69
N LYS A 146 -17.94 -18.34 -4.03
CA LYS A 146 -18.01 -18.17 -2.58
C LYS A 146 -19.36 -17.58 -2.17
N ASN A 147 -19.83 -16.56 -2.86
CA ASN A 147 -21.12 -15.92 -2.61
C ASN A 147 -22.28 -16.89 -2.84
N ASP A 148 -22.21 -17.72 -3.89
CA ASP A 148 -23.17 -18.78 -4.15
C ASP A 148 -23.21 -19.83 -3.03
N LEU A 149 -22.07 -20.23 -2.50
CA LEU A 149 -21.97 -21.17 -1.40
C LEU A 149 -22.50 -20.59 -0.07
N GLU A 150 -22.31 -19.31 0.14
CA GLU A 150 -22.78 -18.59 1.33
C GLU A 150 -24.26 -18.14 1.18
N GLY A 151 -24.85 -18.31 0.01
CA GLY A 151 -26.23 -17.88 -0.28
C GLY A 151 -26.40 -16.35 -0.28
N THR A 152 -25.32 -15.63 -0.43
CA THR A 152 -25.32 -14.17 -0.55
C THR A 152 -25.45 -13.78 -2.01
N SER A 153 -26.57 -13.15 -2.36
CA SER A 153 -26.74 -12.56 -3.70
C SER A 153 -26.09 -11.19 -3.71
N THR A 154 -24.96 -11.08 -4.37
CA THR A 154 -24.31 -9.79 -4.61
C THR A 154 -24.98 -9.09 -5.78
N THR A 155 -26.15 -8.54 -5.54
CA THR A 155 -26.65 -7.48 -6.41
C THR A 155 -25.98 -6.19 -5.92
N ASN A 156 -24.67 -6.12 -6.07
CA ASN A 156 -23.95 -4.90 -5.72
C ASN A 156 -24.25 -3.86 -6.78
N LYS A 157 -25.06 -2.87 -6.42
CA LYS A 157 -25.35 -1.70 -7.25
C LYS A 157 -24.31 -0.60 -7.07
N ASP A 158 -23.28 -0.86 -6.26
CA ASP A 158 -22.22 0.11 -6.06
C ASP A 158 -21.36 0.16 -7.32
N GLU A 159 -21.30 1.34 -7.89
CA GLU A 159 -20.45 1.65 -9.02
C GLU A 159 -19.00 1.69 -8.54
N ILE A 160 -18.33 0.54 -8.65
CA ILE A 160 -16.92 0.37 -8.24
C ILE A 160 -16.05 0.41 -9.48
N TYR A 161 -15.06 1.28 -9.43
CA TYR A 161 -14.02 1.41 -10.45
C TYR A 161 -12.79 0.59 -10.05
N THR A 162 -12.18 -0.06 -11.02
CA THR A 162 -10.91 -0.73 -10.85
C THR A 162 -9.80 0.16 -11.37
N LEU A 163 -8.93 0.61 -10.48
CA LEU A 163 -7.79 1.44 -10.82
C LEU A 163 -6.52 0.63 -10.76
N LEU A 164 -5.61 0.90 -11.68
CA LEU A 164 -4.28 0.35 -11.71
C LEU A 164 -3.28 1.44 -11.32
N GLU A 165 -2.76 1.37 -10.10
CA GLU A 165 -1.66 2.22 -9.66
C GLU A 165 -0.34 1.57 -10.09
N CYS A 166 0.28 2.12 -11.11
CA CYS A 166 1.46 1.59 -11.74
C CYS A 166 2.71 2.33 -11.25
N HIS A 167 3.60 1.63 -10.56
CA HIS A 167 4.95 2.09 -10.26
C HIS A 167 5.87 1.59 -11.37
N VAL A 168 6.25 2.47 -12.28
CA VAL A 168 6.96 2.09 -13.51
C VAL A 168 8.03 3.11 -13.87
N ASN A 169 9.04 2.67 -14.61
CA ASN A 169 10.02 3.57 -15.22
C ASN A 169 9.55 3.95 -16.61
N LEU A 170 9.27 5.23 -16.83
CA LEU A 170 8.76 5.77 -18.08
C LEU A 170 9.64 6.93 -18.58
N ASP A 171 9.64 7.08 -19.90
CA ASP A 171 10.13 8.27 -20.61
C ASP A 171 8.88 9.04 -21.06
N LEU A 172 8.49 10.05 -20.28
CA LEU A 172 7.25 10.80 -20.49
C LEU A 172 7.58 12.12 -21.20
N GLU A 173 6.88 12.40 -22.29
CA GLU A 173 7.00 13.65 -23.03
C GLU A 173 6.78 14.87 -22.12
N GLY A 174 7.77 15.76 -22.06
CA GLY A 174 7.77 16.95 -21.20
C GLY A 174 8.28 16.73 -19.77
N PHE A 175 8.67 15.51 -19.42
CA PHE A 175 9.27 15.12 -18.12
C PHE A 175 10.51 14.23 -18.30
N GLU A 176 11.09 14.27 -19.52
CA GLU A 176 12.28 13.49 -19.84
C GLU A 176 13.49 13.96 -19.01
N GLU A 177 14.38 13.03 -18.70
CA GLU A 177 15.69 13.40 -18.18
C GLU A 177 16.53 14.01 -19.29
N THR A 178 17.05 15.20 -19.04
CA THR A 178 17.89 15.93 -20.00
C THR A 178 19.34 15.96 -19.52
N ASP A 179 20.28 15.95 -20.46
CA ASP A 179 21.70 16.15 -20.21
C ASP A 179 22.04 17.64 -19.93
N GLU A 180 23.34 17.94 -19.77
CA GLU A 180 23.84 19.31 -19.52
C GLU A 180 23.54 20.28 -20.68
N ASP A 181 23.32 19.75 -21.87
CA ASP A 181 23.01 20.52 -23.10
C ASP A 181 21.48 20.68 -23.30
N GLY A 182 20.66 20.03 -22.46
CA GLY A 182 19.20 20.08 -22.52
C GLY A 182 18.57 19.07 -23.48
N GLU A 183 19.36 18.12 -24.01
CA GLU A 183 18.86 17.07 -24.89
C GLU A 183 18.36 15.87 -24.06
N PRO A 184 17.26 15.19 -24.48
CA PRO A 184 16.73 14.01 -23.78
C PRO A 184 17.76 12.87 -23.74
N THR A 185 18.03 12.33 -22.57
CA THR A 185 18.98 11.23 -22.39
C THR A 185 18.38 9.87 -22.78
N GLY A 186 17.07 9.77 -22.90
CA GLY A 186 16.34 8.51 -23.12
C GLY A 186 16.32 7.58 -21.89
N ILE A 187 16.75 8.08 -20.73
CA ILE A 187 16.68 7.35 -19.47
C ILE A 187 15.25 7.42 -18.94
N LYS A 188 14.70 6.27 -18.59
CA LYS A 188 13.36 6.17 -18.00
C LYS A 188 13.42 6.51 -16.51
N LEU A 189 12.65 7.49 -16.10
CA LEU A 189 12.51 7.91 -14.71
C LEU A 189 11.37 7.16 -14.00
N PRO A 190 11.44 6.99 -12.67
CA PRO A 190 10.38 6.34 -11.91
C PRO A 190 9.16 7.25 -11.76
N TYR A 191 8.00 6.74 -12.16
CA TYR A 191 6.69 7.41 -12.03
C TYR A 191 5.68 6.52 -11.34
N ILE A 192 4.71 7.17 -10.71
CA ILE A 192 3.48 6.53 -10.24
C ILE A 192 2.34 7.04 -11.12
N VAL A 193 1.77 6.16 -11.92
CA VAL A 193 0.68 6.49 -12.85
C VAL A 193 -0.53 5.67 -12.46
N THR A 194 -1.67 6.34 -12.28
CA THR A 194 -2.94 5.67 -12.01
C THR A 194 -3.80 5.68 -13.26
N ILE A 195 -4.28 4.50 -13.66
CA ILE A 195 -5.11 4.28 -14.85
C ILE A 195 -6.40 3.60 -14.39
N GLU A 196 -7.50 3.96 -15.01
CA GLU A 196 -8.79 3.29 -14.91
C GLU A 196 -8.89 2.11 -15.90
#